data_c13b775db4ced01ac390c4009d511498
#
_entry.id   c13b775db4ced01ac390c4009d511498
#
_cell.length_a   1.000
_cell.length_b   1.000
_cell.length_c   1.000
_cell.angle_alpha   90.00
_cell.angle_beta   90.00
_cell.angle_gamma   90.00
#
_symmetry.space_group_name_H-M   'P 1'
#
loop_
_entity.id
_entity.type
_entity.pdbx_description
1 polymer ?
#
loop_
_entity_poly.entity_id
_entity_poly.type
_entity_poly.pdbx_seq_one_letter_code
_entity_poly.pdbx_strand_id
1 'polypeptide(L)'
;IKYLKLSASTFVVLHPKKVKPKIDKNILKTATPKRGARFKTKSHYKQSSIFTLDNGIRVAIRENHRLPIIAMKTASLGGLRYETANNNGINNLLSNTLNRGTTSLSSVALSEKLEWLVANLGCYTGRNSFGLSYNFLSEKLSQAIPLLSDVVLNPAFDKTEVTKERNLQLEAIKNSGDNASHLVFYHTLKELFKGHPY
;
A
#
# COMPACT_ATOMS: atom_id res chain seq x y z
N ILE A 1 14.53 -0.63 19.37
CA ILE A 1 13.68 0.56 19.18
C ILE A 1 14.49 1.78 19.57
N LYS A 2 15.38 2.22 18.66
CA LYS A 2 16.35 3.32 18.91
C LYS A 2 15.72 4.71 18.76
N TYR A 3 14.48 4.80 18.26
CA TYR A 3 13.85 6.04 17.78
C TYR A 3 12.56 6.45 18.50
N LEU A 4 12.03 5.66 19.41
CA LEU A 4 10.85 6.01 20.21
C LEU A 4 11.27 6.36 21.64
N LYS A 5 11.56 7.62 21.89
CA LYS A 5 11.69 8.16 23.25
C LYS A 5 10.40 8.91 23.56
N LEU A 6 9.76 8.60 24.68
CA LEU A 6 8.54 9.30 25.16
C LEU A 6 8.75 10.82 25.28
N SER A 7 9.96 11.26 25.63
CA SER A 7 10.33 12.66 25.70
C SER A 7 10.39 13.36 24.34
N ALA A 8 10.43 12.61 23.23
CA ALA A 8 10.43 13.13 21.87
C ALA A 8 9.13 12.79 21.11
N SER A 9 8.09 12.32 21.80
CA SER A 9 6.82 11.95 21.19
C SER A 9 5.85 13.13 21.23
N THR A 10 5.17 13.37 20.11
CA THR A 10 4.10 14.36 19.98
C THR A 10 2.76 13.65 20.06
N PHE A 11 1.88 14.14 20.93
CA PHE A 11 0.53 13.62 21.08
C PHE A 11 -0.48 14.66 20.60
N VAL A 12 -1.34 14.27 19.67
CA VAL A 12 -2.44 15.11 19.17
C VAL A 12 -3.76 14.54 19.64
N VAL A 13 -4.53 15.33 20.39
CA VAL A 13 -5.84 14.93 20.88
C VAL A 13 -6.89 15.89 20.34
N LEU A 14 -7.85 15.37 19.59
CA LEU A 14 -9.04 16.10 19.16
C LEU A 14 -10.15 15.92 20.20
N HIS A 15 -10.69 17.03 20.70
CA HIS A 15 -11.82 17.02 21.62
C HIS A 15 -12.85 18.10 21.25
N PRO A 16 -14.13 17.93 21.57
CA PRO A 16 -15.14 18.98 21.44
C PRO A 16 -14.77 20.23 22.22
N LYS A 17 -15.01 21.40 21.68
CA LYS A 17 -14.61 22.72 22.28
C LYS A 17 -15.04 22.93 23.74
N LYS A 18 -16.00 22.16 24.26
CA LYS A 18 -16.54 22.31 25.61
C LYS A 18 -15.97 21.34 26.66
N VAL A 19 -15.11 20.40 26.29
CA VAL A 19 -14.58 19.38 27.21
C VAL A 19 -13.07 19.44 27.22
N LYS A 20 -12.48 19.70 28.39
CA LYS A 20 -11.03 19.55 28.59
C LYS A 20 -10.71 18.08 28.88
N PRO A 21 -9.97 17.37 28.01
CA PRO A 21 -9.64 15.97 28.26
C PRO A 21 -8.73 15.87 29.50
N LYS A 22 -9.13 15.05 30.47
CA LYS A 22 -8.22 14.62 31.54
C LYS A 22 -7.33 13.51 31.00
N ILE A 23 -6.13 13.85 30.56
CA ILE A 23 -5.15 12.86 30.15
C ILE A 23 -4.44 12.36 31.40
N ASP A 24 -4.63 11.10 31.76
CA ASP A 24 -3.88 10.47 32.84
C ASP A 24 -2.43 10.23 32.40
N LYS A 25 -1.53 11.03 32.94
CA LYS A 25 -0.09 10.93 32.68
C LYS A 25 0.52 9.59 33.10
N ASN A 26 -0.18 8.78 33.93
CA ASN A 26 0.31 7.48 34.36
C ASN A 26 0.13 6.43 33.28
N ILE A 27 -0.85 6.56 32.39
CA ILE A 27 -1.01 5.68 31.22
C ILE A 27 0.23 5.73 30.33
N LEU A 28 0.85 6.89 30.20
CA LEU A 28 2.07 7.08 29.40
C LEU A 28 3.31 6.42 30.03
N LYS A 29 3.32 6.26 31.37
CA LYS A 29 4.44 5.60 32.08
C LYS A 29 4.37 4.08 32.00
N THR A 30 3.17 3.50 31.90
CA THR A 30 2.97 2.05 31.79
C THR A 30 3.17 1.53 30.37
N ALA A 31 3.14 2.38 29.35
CA ALA A 31 3.34 2.02 27.95
C ALA A 31 4.81 1.80 27.56
N THR A 32 5.77 1.94 28.49
CA THR A 32 7.19 1.61 28.18
C THR A 32 7.34 0.09 28.09
N PRO A 33 7.65 -0.47 26.89
CA PRO A 33 7.87 -1.91 26.78
C PRO A 33 9.07 -2.29 27.64
N LYS A 34 8.88 -3.26 28.56
CA LYS A 34 9.97 -3.85 29.33
C LYS A 34 11.05 -4.31 28.34
N ARG A 35 12.24 -3.74 28.46
CA ARG A 35 13.43 -4.10 27.68
C ARG A 35 13.71 -5.59 27.91
N GLY A 36 13.43 -6.45 26.92
CA GLY A 36 13.80 -7.85 27.07
C GLY A 36 12.94 -8.92 26.41
N ALA A 37 11.76 -8.60 25.89
CA ALA A 37 11.01 -9.58 25.11
C ALA A 37 11.64 -9.77 23.73
N ARG A 38 12.73 -10.54 23.64
CA ARG A 38 13.13 -11.17 22.39
C ARG A 38 12.06 -12.20 22.05
N PHE A 39 11.11 -11.82 21.20
CA PHE A 39 10.26 -12.81 20.55
C PHE A 39 11.17 -13.69 19.70
N LYS A 40 11.56 -14.85 20.22
CA LYS A 40 12.06 -15.95 19.40
C LYS A 40 10.84 -16.46 18.62
N THR A 41 10.57 -15.85 17.50
CA THR A 41 9.69 -16.43 16.49
C THR A 41 10.42 -17.70 16.03
N LYS A 42 10.03 -18.86 16.56
CA LYS A 42 10.27 -20.12 15.87
C LYS A 42 9.49 -20.01 14.57
N SER A 43 10.17 -19.63 13.49
CA SER A 43 9.56 -19.65 12.18
C SER A 43 9.34 -21.10 11.79
N HIS A 44 8.14 -21.60 11.97
CA HIS A 44 7.68 -22.87 11.38
C HIS A 44 7.45 -22.71 9.88
N TYR A 45 8.12 -21.75 9.24
CA TYR A 45 8.00 -21.52 7.81
C TYR A 45 8.95 -22.47 7.08
N LYS A 46 8.39 -23.35 6.25
CA LYS A 46 9.14 -24.03 5.20
C LYS A 46 9.97 -22.98 4.45
N GLN A 47 11.21 -23.35 4.15
CA GLN A 47 12.22 -22.50 3.57
C GLN A 47 11.69 -21.78 2.31
N SER A 48 11.73 -20.45 2.29
CA SER A 48 11.45 -19.68 1.09
C SER A 48 12.67 -19.71 0.19
N SER A 49 12.47 -20.00 -1.09
CA SER A 49 13.53 -19.92 -2.10
C SER A 49 13.62 -18.48 -2.61
N ILE A 50 14.83 -17.91 -2.59
CA ILE A 50 15.09 -16.55 -3.10
C ILE A 50 16.16 -16.67 -4.18
N PHE A 51 15.88 -16.10 -5.35
CA PHE A 51 16.82 -16.04 -6.47
C PHE A 51 16.62 -14.75 -7.28
N THR A 52 17.59 -14.45 -8.13
CA THR A 52 17.56 -13.29 -9.00
C THR A 52 17.49 -13.77 -10.45
N LEU A 53 16.57 -13.19 -11.23
CA LEU A 53 16.49 -13.43 -12.67
C LEU A 53 17.60 -12.65 -13.40
N ASP A 54 17.89 -13.05 -14.67
CA ASP A 54 18.92 -12.41 -15.48
C ASP A 54 18.71 -10.91 -15.70
N ASN A 55 17.45 -10.45 -15.67
CA ASN A 55 17.09 -9.04 -15.74
C ASN A 55 17.22 -8.29 -14.40
N GLY A 56 17.74 -8.92 -13.35
CA GLY A 56 17.94 -8.32 -12.03
C GLY A 56 16.74 -8.35 -11.08
N ILE A 57 15.57 -8.87 -11.52
CA ILE A 57 14.41 -9.01 -10.65
C ILE A 57 14.66 -10.08 -9.60
N ARG A 58 14.52 -9.74 -8.32
CA ARG A 58 14.57 -10.69 -7.21
C ARG A 58 13.20 -11.35 -7.04
N VAL A 59 13.20 -12.66 -6.98
CA VAL A 59 12.00 -13.48 -6.79
C VAL A 59 12.12 -14.24 -5.48
N ALA A 60 11.08 -14.18 -4.65
CA ALA A 60 10.95 -14.99 -3.45
C ALA A 60 9.74 -15.91 -3.62
N ILE A 61 9.95 -17.21 -3.55
CA ILE A 61 8.89 -18.21 -3.68
C ILE A 61 8.73 -18.95 -2.37
N ARG A 62 7.47 -19.09 -1.97
CA ARG A 62 7.07 -19.95 -0.85
C ARG A 62 5.96 -20.88 -1.31
N GLU A 63 6.25 -22.16 -1.30
CA GLU A 63 5.27 -23.19 -1.65
C GLU A 63 4.26 -23.44 -0.53
N ASN A 64 2.97 -23.46 -0.90
CA ASN A 64 1.88 -23.84 -0.02
C ASN A 64 0.76 -24.47 -0.84
N HIS A 65 0.67 -25.78 -0.82
CA HIS A 65 -0.28 -26.56 -1.64
C HIS A 65 -1.63 -26.83 -0.95
N ARG A 66 -2.00 -26.05 0.09
CA ARG A 66 -3.30 -26.22 0.77
C ARG A 66 -4.48 -25.80 -0.10
N LEU A 67 -4.27 -24.82 -0.96
CA LEU A 67 -5.26 -24.28 -1.89
C LEU A 67 -4.62 -24.13 -3.27
N PRO A 68 -5.38 -24.35 -4.36
CA PRO A 68 -4.89 -24.21 -5.73
C PRO A 68 -4.86 -22.73 -6.17
N ILE A 69 -4.24 -21.87 -5.35
CA ILE A 69 -4.16 -20.43 -5.59
C ILE A 69 -2.70 -19.99 -5.63
N ILE A 70 -2.38 -19.14 -6.59
CA ILE A 70 -1.12 -18.41 -6.63
C ILE A 70 -1.40 -16.98 -6.17
N ALA A 71 -0.69 -16.55 -5.13
CA ALA A 71 -0.68 -15.19 -4.65
C ALA A 71 0.67 -14.56 -4.99
N MET A 72 0.66 -13.55 -5.86
CA MET A 72 1.83 -12.77 -6.27
C MET A 72 1.76 -11.37 -5.67
N LYS A 73 2.91 -10.87 -5.26
CA LYS A 73 3.06 -9.47 -4.86
C LYS A 73 4.36 -8.93 -5.45
N THR A 74 4.26 -7.87 -6.23
CA THR A 74 5.44 -7.13 -6.70
C THR A 74 5.70 -5.96 -5.78
N ALA A 75 6.93 -5.54 -5.67
CA ALA A 75 7.31 -4.33 -4.96
C ALA A 75 8.49 -3.66 -5.65
N SER A 76 8.37 -2.38 -5.90
CA SER A 76 9.44 -1.52 -6.37
C SER A 76 9.57 -0.29 -5.49
N LEU A 77 10.71 0.37 -5.55
CA LEU A 77 10.87 1.68 -4.92
C LEU A 77 9.93 2.67 -5.58
N GLY A 78 9.25 3.48 -4.78
CA GLY A 78 8.24 4.42 -5.25
C GLY A 78 7.48 5.03 -4.08
N GLY A 79 6.28 5.51 -4.36
CA GLY A 79 5.40 6.07 -3.36
C GLY A 79 5.78 7.49 -2.94
N LEU A 80 5.25 7.94 -1.82
CA LEU A 80 5.31 9.32 -1.34
C LEU A 80 6.73 9.92 -1.31
N ARG A 81 7.74 9.11 -1.01
CA ARG A 81 9.15 9.54 -0.96
C ARG A 81 9.67 10.08 -2.30
N TYR A 82 9.06 9.69 -3.41
CA TYR A 82 9.43 10.10 -4.77
C TYR A 82 8.55 11.24 -5.30
N GLU A 83 7.65 11.75 -4.47
CA GLU A 83 6.78 12.87 -4.81
C GLU A 83 7.39 14.19 -4.33
N THR A 84 7.01 15.25 -5.00
CA THR A 84 7.34 16.63 -4.68
C THR A 84 6.06 17.42 -4.45
N ALA A 85 6.15 18.64 -3.96
CA ALA A 85 4.98 19.51 -3.78
C ALA A 85 4.17 19.71 -5.08
N ASN A 86 4.82 19.62 -6.26
CA ASN A 86 4.18 19.85 -7.55
C ASN A 86 3.45 18.62 -8.11
N ASN A 87 3.80 17.42 -7.66
CA ASN A 87 3.23 16.16 -8.14
C ASN A 87 2.72 15.25 -7.02
N ASN A 88 2.42 15.82 -5.88
CA ASN A 88 1.91 15.08 -4.71
C ASN A 88 0.60 14.36 -5.07
N GLY A 89 0.53 13.06 -4.75
CA GLY A 89 -0.59 12.18 -5.08
C GLY A 89 -0.46 11.44 -6.41
N ILE A 90 0.61 11.68 -7.21
CA ILE A 90 0.79 11.04 -8.52
C ILE A 90 0.92 9.51 -8.40
N ASN A 91 1.59 9.00 -7.38
CA ASN A 91 1.72 7.56 -7.17
C ASN A 91 0.39 6.91 -6.80
N ASN A 92 -0.46 7.62 -6.06
CA ASN A 92 -1.82 7.16 -5.77
C ASN A 92 -2.65 7.10 -7.06
N LEU A 93 -2.63 8.18 -7.86
CA LEU A 93 -3.31 8.20 -9.15
C LEU A 93 -2.80 7.08 -10.07
N LEU A 94 -1.49 6.87 -10.14
CA LEU A 94 -0.89 5.76 -10.89
C LEU A 94 -1.44 4.40 -10.42
N SER A 95 -1.48 4.16 -9.10
CA SER A 95 -1.98 2.88 -8.57
C SER A 95 -3.46 2.64 -8.88
N ASN A 96 -4.27 3.70 -8.96
CA ASN A 96 -5.69 3.60 -9.26
C ASN A 96 -5.99 3.48 -10.77
N THR A 97 -5.06 3.90 -11.62
CA THR A 97 -5.25 3.92 -13.08
C THR A 97 -4.55 2.77 -13.80
N LEU A 98 -3.51 2.17 -13.21
CA LEU A 98 -2.69 1.14 -13.86
C LEU A 98 -3.49 -0.10 -14.30
N ASN A 99 -4.52 -0.47 -13.55
CA ASN A 99 -5.40 -1.62 -13.85
C ASN A 99 -6.72 -1.20 -14.54
N ARG A 100 -6.77 -0.01 -15.15
CA ARG A 100 -7.96 0.52 -15.87
C ARG A 100 -7.90 0.28 -17.37
N GLY A 101 -7.15 -0.70 -17.82
CA GLY A 101 -7.01 -1.09 -19.22
C GLY A 101 -5.57 -1.12 -19.68
N THR A 102 -5.37 -1.75 -20.81
CA THR A 102 -4.08 -1.84 -21.52
C THR A 102 -4.23 -1.27 -22.93
N THR A 103 -3.14 -1.12 -23.65
CA THR A 103 -3.20 -0.70 -25.07
C THR A 103 -4.02 -1.65 -25.93
N SER A 104 -4.19 -2.91 -25.49
CA SER A 104 -4.94 -3.97 -26.21
C SER A 104 -6.33 -4.23 -25.63
N LEU A 105 -6.62 -3.80 -24.39
CA LEU A 105 -7.85 -4.11 -23.67
C LEU A 105 -8.42 -2.85 -23.02
N SER A 106 -9.70 -2.59 -23.27
CA SER A 106 -10.43 -1.57 -22.51
C SER A 106 -10.54 -1.95 -21.02
N SER A 107 -10.92 -1.01 -20.18
CA SER A 107 -11.15 -1.26 -18.75
C SER A 107 -12.17 -2.36 -18.51
N VAL A 108 -13.25 -2.38 -19.29
CA VAL A 108 -14.29 -3.43 -19.23
C VAL A 108 -13.74 -4.79 -19.66
N ALA A 109 -13.07 -4.85 -20.81
CA ALA A 109 -12.49 -6.11 -21.31
C ALA A 109 -11.40 -6.68 -20.38
N LEU A 110 -10.62 -5.82 -19.71
CA LEU A 110 -9.67 -6.27 -18.70
C LEU A 110 -10.39 -6.86 -17.49
N SER A 111 -11.47 -6.22 -17.01
CA SER A 111 -12.26 -6.71 -15.89
C SER A 111 -12.89 -8.07 -16.21
N GLU A 112 -13.50 -8.23 -17.40
CA GLU A 112 -14.06 -9.49 -17.86
C GLU A 112 -13.01 -10.61 -17.94
N LYS A 113 -11.79 -10.31 -18.42
CA LYS A 113 -10.69 -11.27 -18.42
C LYS A 113 -10.27 -11.69 -17.04
N LEU A 114 -10.19 -10.74 -16.09
CA LEU A 114 -9.85 -11.02 -14.69
C LEU A 114 -10.92 -11.91 -14.05
N GLU A 115 -12.21 -11.63 -14.29
CA GLU A 115 -13.33 -12.45 -13.80
C GLU A 115 -13.27 -13.86 -14.37
N TRP A 116 -13.04 -14.00 -15.69
CA TRP A 116 -12.90 -15.30 -16.32
C TRP A 116 -11.72 -16.12 -15.77
N LEU A 117 -10.62 -15.46 -15.39
CA LEU A 117 -9.47 -16.08 -14.74
C LEU A 117 -9.70 -16.38 -13.26
N VAL A 118 -10.84 -15.97 -12.70
CA VAL A 118 -11.08 -15.97 -11.24
C VAL A 118 -9.92 -15.27 -10.52
N ALA A 119 -9.51 -14.14 -11.07
CA ALA A 119 -8.32 -13.43 -10.64
C ALA A 119 -8.67 -12.08 -10.00
N ASN A 120 -7.88 -11.68 -9.02
CA ASN A 120 -7.96 -10.36 -8.41
C ASN A 120 -6.62 -9.64 -8.59
N LEU A 121 -6.64 -8.54 -9.33
CA LEU A 121 -5.49 -7.68 -9.57
C LEU A 121 -5.69 -6.33 -8.89
N GLY A 122 -4.87 -6.02 -7.91
CA GLY A 122 -4.83 -4.74 -7.22
C GLY A 122 -3.47 -4.07 -7.35
N CYS A 123 -3.48 -2.74 -7.41
CA CYS A 123 -2.28 -1.93 -7.29
C CYS A 123 -2.24 -1.29 -5.92
N TYR A 124 -1.06 -1.03 -5.40
CA TYR A 124 -0.90 -0.32 -4.14
C TYR A 124 0.26 0.66 -4.20
N THR A 125 0.13 1.73 -3.48
CA THR A 125 1.20 2.67 -3.21
C THR A 125 1.32 2.92 -1.72
N GLY A 126 2.54 3.05 -1.26
CA GLY A 126 2.85 3.36 0.13
C GLY A 126 3.80 4.55 0.22
N ARG A 127 4.46 4.70 1.35
CA ARG A 127 5.42 5.80 1.55
C ARG A 127 6.72 5.58 0.78
N ASN A 128 7.18 4.33 0.69
CA ASN A 128 8.50 3.98 0.12
C ASN A 128 8.41 2.97 -1.01
N SER A 129 7.23 2.45 -1.32
CA SER A 129 7.06 1.37 -2.28
C SER A 129 5.78 1.53 -3.08
N PHE A 130 5.82 1.02 -4.28
CA PHE A 130 4.71 0.84 -5.20
C PHE A 130 4.72 -0.61 -5.68
N GLY A 131 3.57 -1.17 -5.98
CA GLY A 131 3.51 -2.53 -6.49
C GLY A 131 2.10 -3.01 -6.82
N LEU A 132 2.04 -4.28 -7.17
CA LEU A 132 0.83 -4.98 -7.53
C LEU A 132 0.63 -6.19 -6.61
N SER A 133 -0.61 -6.53 -6.37
CA SER A 133 -1.02 -7.81 -5.79
C SER A 133 -1.90 -8.53 -6.79
N TYR A 134 -1.60 -9.79 -7.09
CA TYR A 134 -2.30 -10.57 -8.08
C TYR A 134 -2.55 -11.98 -7.55
N ASN A 135 -3.80 -12.35 -7.42
CA ASN A 135 -4.23 -13.65 -6.95
C ASN A 135 -5.05 -14.32 -8.03
N PHE A 136 -4.79 -15.58 -8.31
CA PHE A 136 -5.50 -16.36 -9.34
C PHE A 136 -5.36 -17.85 -9.08
N LEU A 137 -6.18 -18.68 -9.77
CA LEU A 137 -6.10 -20.14 -9.68
C LEU A 137 -4.81 -20.64 -10.32
N SER A 138 -4.14 -21.61 -9.69
CA SER A 138 -2.85 -22.14 -10.17
C SER A 138 -2.91 -22.74 -11.58
N GLU A 139 -4.05 -23.32 -11.96
CA GLU A 139 -4.30 -23.86 -13.31
C GLU A 139 -4.34 -22.78 -14.40
N LYS A 140 -4.57 -21.53 -14.02
CA LYS A 140 -4.64 -20.38 -14.93
C LYS A 140 -3.31 -19.65 -15.09
N LEU A 141 -2.22 -20.15 -14.52
CA LEU A 141 -0.90 -19.50 -14.52
C LEU A 141 -0.45 -19.05 -15.92
N SER A 142 -0.58 -19.92 -16.92
CA SER A 142 -0.16 -19.65 -18.31
C SER A 142 -0.91 -18.50 -18.97
N GLN A 143 -2.09 -18.15 -18.49
CA GLN A 143 -2.94 -17.06 -18.99
C GLN A 143 -2.83 -15.81 -18.11
N ALA A 144 -2.66 -16.00 -16.80
CA ALA A 144 -2.59 -14.91 -15.84
C ALA A 144 -1.28 -14.11 -15.97
N ILE A 145 -0.15 -14.76 -16.20
CA ILE A 145 1.15 -14.06 -16.32
C ILE A 145 1.22 -13.13 -17.54
N PRO A 146 0.81 -13.54 -18.77
CA PRO A 146 0.74 -12.63 -19.90
C PRO A 146 -0.16 -11.42 -19.65
N LEU A 147 -1.31 -11.62 -18.99
CA LEU A 147 -2.21 -10.50 -18.64
C LEU A 147 -1.56 -9.52 -17.67
N LEU A 148 -0.88 -10.02 -16.63
CA LEU A 148 -0.12 -9.17 -15.72
C LEU A 148 0.97 -8.39 -16.46
N SER A 149 1.70 -9.05 -17.36
CA SER A 149 2.74 -8.40 -18.17
C SER A 149 2.16 -7.28 -19.03
N ASP A 150 1.01 -7.51 -19.65
CA ASP A 150 0.33 -6.49 -20.47
C ASP A 150 -0.09 -5.27 -19.64
N VAL A 151 -0.67 -5.49 -18.45
CA VAL A 151 -1.03 -4.41 -17.53
C VAL A 151 0.18 -3.58 -17.09
N VAL A 152 1.32 -4.23 -16.86
CA VAL A 152 2.53 -3.52 -16.36
C VAL A 152 3.28 -2.81 -17.48
N LEU A 153 3.41 -3.46 -18.64
CA LEU A 153 4.25 -2.97 -19.73
C LEU A 153 3.50 -2.07 -20.72
N ASN A 154 2.20 -2.27 -20.87
CA ASN A 154 1.36 -1.61 -21.86
C ASN A 154 0.09 -0.98 -21.25
N PRO A 155 0.15 -0.25 -20.11
CA PRO A 155 -1.03 0.37 -19.55
C PRO A 155 -1.59 1.44 -20.51
N ALA A 156 -2.92 1.50 -20.64
CA ALA A 156 -3.58 2.45 -21.54
C ALA A 156 -3.52 3.89 -21.05
N PHE A 157 -3.63 4.11 -19.74
CA PHE A 157 -3.82 5.43 -19.14
C PHE A 157 -4.86 6.28 -19.88
N ASP A 158 -6.00 5.67 -20.21
CA ASP A 158 -7.08 6.35 -20.92
C ASP A 158 -7.46 7.65 -20.22
N LYS A 159 -7.59 8.73 -20.99
CA LYS A 159 -7.83 10.08 -20.47
C LYS A 159 -9.10 10.15 -19.63
N THR A 160 -10.14 9.41 -20.01
CA THR A 160 -11.43 9.38 -19.31
C THR A 160 -11.27 8.70 -17.96
N GLU A 161 -10.61 7.54 -17.92
CA GLU A 161 -10.35 6.79 -16.70
C GLU A 161 -9.42 7.58 -15.75
N VAL A 162 -8.34 8.16 -16.27
CA VAL A 162 -7.43 9.03 -15.48
C VAL A 162 -8.18 10.21 -14.88
N THR A 163 -9.05 10.88 -15.67
CA THR A 163 -9.83 12.03 -15.18
C THR A 163 -10.81 11.60 -14.10
N LYS A 164 -11.47 10.46 -14.26
CA LYS A 164 -12.38 9.88 -13.28
C LYS A 164 -11.67 9.58 -11.97
N GLU A 165 -10.56 8.84 -12.01
CA GLU A 165 -9.80 8.47 -10.81
C GLU A 165 -9.20 9.71 -10.11
N ARG A 166 -8.75 10.70 -10.88
CA ARG A 166 -8.31 11.98 -10.33
C ARG A 166 -9.42 12.70 -9.58
N ASN A 167 -10.62 12.76 -10.13
CA ASN A 167 -11.76 13.41 -9.48
C ASN A 167 -12.16 12.67 -8.19
N LEU A 168 -12.19 11.33 -8.21
CA LEU A 168 -12.43 10.52 -7.02
C LEU A 168 -11.37 10.77 -5.94
N GLN A 169 -10.10 10.90 -6.33
CA GLN A 169 -9.02 11.22 -5.40
C GLN A 169 -9.18 12.62 -4.79
N LEU A 170 -9.56 13.62 -5.58
CA LEU A 170 -9.83 14.98 -5.09
C LEU A 170 -11.00 15.02 -4.11
N GLU A 171 -12.08 14.29 -4.40
CA GLU A 171 -13.22 14.16 -3.47
C GLU A 171 -12.81 13.45 -2.17
N ALA A 172 -12.03 12.38 -2.25
CA ALA A 172 -11.52 11.69 -1.06
C ALA A 172 -10.65 12.61 -0.18
N ILE A 173 -9.81 13.44 -0.80
CA ILE A 173 -9.01 14.44 -0.08
C ILE A 173 -9.92 15.47 0.59
N LYS A 174 -10.92 15.99 -0.14
CA LYS A 174 -11.88 16.98 0.41
C LYS A 174 -12.65 16.43 1.61
N ASN A 175 -13.11 15.17 1.51
CA ASN A 175 -13.90 14.51 2.56
C ASN A 175 -13.04 13.98 3.72
N SER A 176 -11.71 13.94 3.55
CA SER A 176 -10.79 13.45 4.60
C SER A 176 -10.82 14.29 5.88
N GLY A 177 -11.19 15.57 5.77
CA GLY A 177 -11.37 16.49 6.89
C GLY A 177 -12.52 16.14 7.84
N ASP A 178 -13.49 15.36 7.38
CA ASP A 178 -14.68 14.98 8.18
C ASP A 178 -14.39 13.80 9.13
N ASN A 179 -13.26 13.13 8.95
CA ASN A 179 -12.87 11.99 9.78
C ASN A 179 -11.89 12.41 10.88
N ALA A 180 -12.38 12.47 12.13
CA ALA A 180 -11.58 12.89 13.28
C ALA A 180 -10.32 12.02 13.49
N SER A 181 -10.41 10.70 13.31
CA SER A 181 -9.27 9.80 13.44
C SER A 181 -8.21 10.07 12.36
N HIS A 182 -8.64 10.35 11.14
CA HIS A 182 -7.75 10.74 10.04
C HIS A 182 -7.03 12.05 10.35
N LEU A 183 -7.74 13.06 10.85
CA LEU A 183 -7.16 14.35 11.23
C LEU A 183 -6.10 14.22 12.33
N VAL A 184 -6.40 13.42 13.38
CA VAL A 184 -5.41 13.16 14.44
C VAL A 184 -4.14 12.54 13.86
N PHE A 185 -4.30 11.53 12.99
CA PHE A 185 -3.17 10.85 12.37
C PHE A 185 -2.37 11.78 11.46
N TYR A 186 -3.07 12.59 10.65
CA TYR A 186 -2.47 13.58 9.77
C TYR A 186 -1.63 14.60 10.56
N HIS A 187 -2.20 15.21 11.58
CA HIS A 187 -1.48 16.19 12.40
C HIS A 187 -0.32 15.58 13.17
N THR A 188 -0.48 14.35 13.66
CA THR A 188 0.60 13.62 14.33
C THR A 188 1.77 13.36 13.37
N LEU A 189 1.49 12.91 12.15
CA LEU A 189 2.54 12.66 11.15
C LEU A 189 3.21 13.97 10.72
N LYS A 190 2.44 15.03 10.52
CA LYS A 190 2.96 16.33 10.14
C LYS A 190 3.95 16.90 11.18
N GLU A 191 3.66 16.73 12.47
CA GLU A 191 4.58 17.17 13.53
C GLU A 191 5.77 16.22 13.70
N LEU A 192 5.54 14.91 13.58
CA LEU A 192 6.58 13.88 13.73
C LEU A 192 7.62 13.91 12.61
N PHE A 193 7.17 14.19 11.40
CA PHE A 193 7.98 14.18 10.16
C PHE A 193 8.15 15.57 9.56
N LYS A 194 8.25 16.59 10.39
CA LYS A 194 8.41 17.99 9.96
C LYS A 194 9.60 18.14 8.99
N GLY A 195 9.34 18.65 7.79
CA GLY A 195 10.35 18.79 6.74
C GLY A 195 10.71 17.52 5.99
N HIS A 196 10.06 16.38 6.28
CA HIS A 196 10.20 15.12 5.55
C HIS A 196 8.97 14.86 4.67
N PRO A 197 9.09 14.20 3.50
CA PRO A 197 7.96 13.93 2.60
C PRO A 197 6.78 13.15 3.22
N TYR A 198 6.98 12.49 4.35
CA TYR A 198 5.90 11.78 5.06
C TYR A 198 4.91 12.71 5.74
#